data_dffda85c85134c128aaa6805c7ffed12
#
_entry.id   dffda85c85134c128aaa6805c7ffed12
#
_cell.length_a   1.000
_cell.length_b   1.000
_cell.length_c   1.000
_cell.angle_alpha   90.00
_cell.angle_beta   90.00
_cell.angle_gamma   90.00
#
_symmetry.space_group_name_H-M   'P 1'
#
loop_
_entity.id
_entity.type
_entity.pdbx_description
1 polymer ?
#
loop_
_entity_poly.entity_id
_entity_poly.type
_entity_poly.pdbx_seq_one_letter_code
_entity_poly.pdbx_strand_id
1 'polypeptide(L)'
;FGKKEEFDANKMREAVAKAVKKLQQIKAKKAAFDFDVNVDYGKSAAIGAMIADYAYDKYKSEKAHHLEEITFAKFSENDVKEGIIFGEAMKFTRDLANSPAQIATPSKLAQAAQNIGGLETKVFDKSEIERMGMGAYLAVSQGSAQPPKFIHMKYTGKNPKKKIAIIGKGICFDSGGLDIKPASSMLTMKDDMSAAACVLGVMSI
;
A
#
# COMPACT_ATOMS: atom_id res chain seq x y z
N PHE A 1 16.80 12.71 18.50
CA PHE A 1 16.83 11.27 18.21
C PHE A 1 16.75 10.38 19.47
N GLY A 2 16.87 10.91 20.68
CA GLY A 2 16.87 10.14 21.91
C GLY A 2 18.26 9.60 22.27
N LYS A 3 18.32 8.60 23.17
CA LYS A 3 19.56 7.98 23.60
C LYS A 3 20.13 7.07 22.51
N LYS A 4 21.46 7.07 22.34
CA LYS A 4 22.15 6.31 21.29
C LYS A 4 21.89 4.81 21.41
N GLU A 5 21.82 4.30 22.63
CA GLU A 5 21.59 2.87 22.91
C GLU A 5 20.17 2.39 22.53
N GLU A 6 19.25 3.31 22.38
CA GLU A 6 17.85 3.02 22.03
C GLU A 6 17.55 3.27 20.54
N PHE A 7 18.56 3.68 19.75
CA PHE A 7 18.37 4.04 18.35
C PHE A 7 18.31 2.79 17.47
N ASP A 8 17.20 2.65 16.73
CA ASP A 8 16.92 1.51 15.87
C ASP A 8 16.35 1.96 14.50
N ALA A 9 16.05 0.99 13.65
CA ALA A 9 15.48 1.19 12.33
C ALA A 9 14.11 1.94 12.36
N ASN A 10 13.30 1.75 13.41
CA ASN A 10 12.03 2.44 13.57
C ASN A 10 12.26 3.93 13.90
N LYS A 11 13.16 4.20 14.83
CA LYS A 11 13.53 5.59 15.18
C LYS A 11 14.14 6.33 13.99
N MET A 12 14.91 5.65 13.14
CA MET A 12 15.39 6.25 11.88
C MET A 12 14.21 6.63 10.96
N ARG A 13 13.26 5.72 10.73
CA ARG A 13 12.06 6.01 9.93
C ARG A 13 11.29 7.21 10.46
N GLU A 14 11.03 7.25 11.77
CA GLU A 14 10.31 8.33 12.40
C GLU A 14 11.06 9.67 12.31
N ALA A 15 12.37 9.66 12.51
CA ALA A 15 13.18 10.86 12.45
C ALA A 15 13.17 11.48 11.05
N VAL A 16 13.41 10.67 10.02
CA VAL A 16 13.34 11.11 8.62
C VAL A 16 11.93 11.56 8.26
N ALA A 17 10.91 10.81 8.68
CA ALA A 17 9.52 11.19 8.42
C ALA A 17 9.15 12.56 9.03
N LYS A 18 9.55 12.80 10.28
CA LYS A 18 9.34 14.11 10.95
C LYS A 18 10.07 15.24 10.22
N ALA A 19 11.32 14.99 9.80
CA ALA A 19 12.11 15.97 9.05
C ALA A 19 11.48 16.29 7.69
N VAL A 20 11.06 15.28 6.93
CA VAL A 20 10.36 15.47 5.64
C VAL A 20 9.08 16.29 5.83
N LYS A 21 8.26 15.97 6.84
CA LYS A 21 7.06 16.76 7.14
C LYS A 21 7.38 18.22 7.47
N LYS A 22 8.47 18.48 8.20
CA LYS A 22 8.90 19.85 8.49
C LYS A 22 9.37 20.58 7.24
N LEU A 23 10.12 19.89 6.37
CA LEU A 23 10.58 20.45 5.09
C LEU A 23 9.41 20.79 4.15
N GLN A 24 8.37 19.96 4.12
CA GLN A 24 7.13 20.26 3.39
C GLN A 24 6.44 21.52 3.90
N GLN A 25 6.37 21.71 5.23
CA GLN A 25 5.76 22.91 5.84
C GLN A 25 6.46 24.20 5.42
N ILE A 26 7.79 24.18 5.30
CA ILE A 26 8.58 25.36 4.85
C ILE A 26 8.75 25.42 3.33
N LYS A 27 8.06 24.53 2.59
CA LYS A 27 8.08 24.44 1.12
C LYS A 27 9.49 24.23 0.55
N ALA A 28 10.33 23.46 1.24
CA ALA A 28 11.63 23.06 0.73
C ALA A 28 11.46 22.20 -0.52
N LYS A 29 12.31 22.42 -1.53
CA LYS A 29 12.29 21.61 -2.76
C LYS A 29 13.21 20.41 -2.68
N LYS A 30 14.37 20.58 -2.04
CA LYS A 30 15.39 19.55 -1.94
C LYS A 30 15.85 19.39 -0.51
N ALA A 31 16.27 18.18 -0.16
CA ALA A 31 16.81 17.87 1.14
C ALA A 31 18.00 16.91 1.03
N ALA A 32 19.00 17.11 1.87
CA ALA A 32 20.06 16.14 2.08
C ALA A 32 20.10 15.72 3.55
N PHE A 33 20.12 14.43 3.78
CA PHE A 33 20.25 13.85 5.11
C PHE A 33 21.64 13.27 5.29
N ASP A 34 22.37 13.79 6.26
CA ASP A 34 23.66 13.28 6.71
C ASP A 34 23.54 12.87 8.18
N PHE A 35 23.59 11.57 8.41
CA PHE A 35 23.49 11.00 9.76
C PHE A 35 24.85 10.40 10.16
N ASP A 36 25.33 10.77 11.35
CA ASP A 36 26.49 10.15 11.95
C ASP A 36 26.05 8.93 12.77
N VAL A 37 25.88 7.80 12.08
CA VAL A 37 25.46 6.52 12.67
C VAL A 37 26.38 5.40 12.21
N ASN A 38 26.68 4.46 13.12
CA ASN A 38 27.58 3.35 12.86
C ASN A 38 26.92 2.15 12.15
N VAL A 39 25.61 2.22 11.91
CA VAL A 39 24.82 1.16 11.29
C VAL A 39 24.14 1.72 10.06
N ASP A 40 24.11 0.95 8.98
CA ASP A 40 23.41 1.37 7.78
C ASP A 40 21.89 1.25 7.97
N TYR A 41 21.25 2.39 8.02
CA TYR A 41 19.79 2.53 8.11
C TYR A 41 19.18 3.06 6.80
N GLY A 42 19.87 2.96 5.67
CA GLY A 42 19.49 3.52 4.38
C GLY A 42 18.08 3.08 3.95
N LYS A 43 17.80 1.80 4.07
CA LYS A 43 16.44 1.26 3.82
C LYS A 43 15.38 1.92 4.68
N SER A 44 15.61 2.04 5.98
CA SER A 44 14.66 2.63 6.92
C SER A 44 14.49 4.13 6.69
N ALA A 45 15.55 4.84 6.38
CA ALA A 45 15.53 6.26 6.05
C ALA A 45 14.69 6.52 4.79
N ALA A 46 14.92 5.76 3.73
CA ALA A 46 14.18 5.88 2.48
C ALA A 46 12.69 5.57 2.67
N ILE A 47 12.34 4.49 3.38
CA ILE A 47 10.96 4.17 3.72
C ILE A 47 10.32 5.33 4.50
N GLY A 48 11.00 5.89 5.49
CA GLY A 48 10.51 7.01 6.28
C GLY A 48 10.20 8.24 5.43
N ALA A 49 11.10 8.58 4.51
CA ALA A 49 10.92 9.68 3.56
C ALA A 49 9.71 9.45 2.64
N MET A 50 9.63 8.27 2.02
CA MET A 50 8.55 7.92 1.08
C MET A 50 7.17 7.95 1.74
N ILE A 51 7.06 7.40 2.96
CA ILE A 51 5.80 7.40 3.72
C ILE A 51 5.40 8.83 4.10
N ALA A 52 6.36 9.64 4.52
CA ALA A 52 6.08 11.01 4.94
C ALA A 52 5.74 11.93 3.76
N ASP A 53 6.39 11.73 2.62
CA ASP A 53 6.09 12.55 1.43
C ASP A 53 4.76 12.17 0.77
N TYR A 54 4.18 11.03 1.12
CA TYR A 54 2.92 10.59 0.54
C TYR A 54 1.74 11.52 0.90
N ALA A 55 0.97 11.88 -0.12
CA ALA A 55 -0.33 12.53 0.01
C ALA A 55 -1.31 11.96 -1.02
N TYR A 56 -2.54 11.67 -0.59
CA TYR A 56 -3.62 11.31 -1.51
C TYR A 56 -4.40 12.57 -1.89
N ASP A 57 -3.98 13.20 -2.95
CA ASP A 57 -4.55 14.46 -3.42
C ASP A 57 -5.09 14.40 -4.86
N LYS A 58 -5.21 13.19 -5.41
CA LYS A 58 -5.60 12.94 -6.80
C LYS A 58 -6.84 13.72 -7.24
N TYR A 59 -7.79 13.89 -6.34
CA TYR A 59 -9.08 14.55 -6.61
C TYR A 59 -9.20 15.93 -5.92
N LYS A 60 -8.11 16.45 -5.36
CA LYS A 60 -8.09 17.78 -4.76
C LYS A 60 -7.66 18.82 -5.79
N SER A 61 -8.27 20.01 -5.72
CA SER A 61 -7.84 21.18 -6.50
C SER A 61 -6.47 21.66 -6.08
N GLU A 62 -6.22 21.67 -4.75
CA GLU A 62 -4.91 22.01 -4.20
C GLU A 62 -4.10 20.74 -3.96
N LYS A 63 -2.90 20.70 -4.52
CA LYS A 63 -1.96 19.59 -4.38
C LYS A 63 -1.07 19.77 -3.17
N ALA A 64 -0.71 18.68 -2.54
CA ALA A 64 0.29 18.68 -1.49
C ALA A 64 1.65 19.13 -2.04
N HIS A 65 2.44 19.79 -1.21
CA HIS A 65 3.82 20.06 -1.55
C HIS A 65 4.66 18.81 -1.33
N HIS A 66 5.39 18.40 -2.35
CA HIS A 66 6.33 17.29 -2.33
C HIS A 66 7.76 17.80 -2.47
N LEU A 67 8.71 17.07 -1.88
CA LEU A 67 10.11 17.31 -2.15
C LEU A 67 10.46 16.77 -3.55
N GLU A 68 11.15 17.59 -4.35
CA GLU A 68 11.61 17.19 -5.69
C GLU A 68 12.79 16.20 -5.63
N GLU A 69 13.61 16.31 -4.57
CA GLU A 69 14.82 15.50 -4.41
C GLU A 69 15.15 15.29 -2.93
N ILE A 70 15.46 14.05 -2.57
CA ILE A 70 15.98 13.69 -1.25
C ILE A 70 17.26 12.88 -1.43
N THR A 71 18.37 13.38 -0.90
CA THR A 71 19.65 12.73 -0.92
C THR A 71 20.00 12.17 0.47
N PHE A 72 20.45 10.94 0.54
CA PHE A 72 20.98 10.32 1.75
C PHE A 72 22.49 10.15 1.63
N ALA A 73 23.24 10.95 2.40
CA ALA A 73 24.69 10.80 2.49
C ALA A 73 25.04 9.64 3.43
N LYS A 74 26.17 8.97 3.14
CA LYS A 74 26.76 7.91 3.98
C LYS A 74 25.95 6.63 4.15
N PHE A 75 24.84 6.46 3.43
CA PHE A 75 24.12 5.19 3.38
C PHE A 75 24.45 4.41 2.12
N SER A 76 24.33 3.08 2.22
CA SER A 76 24.47 2.19 1.07
C SER A 76 23.41 2.51 0.01
N GLU A 77 23.85 2.67 -1.23
CA GLU A 77 22.94 2.89 -2.36
C GLU A 77 21.94 1.73 -2.51
N ASN A 78 22.39 0.49 -2.25
CA ASN A 78 21.53 -0.69 -2.32
C ASN A 78 20.43 -0.66 -1.26
N ASP A 79 20.75 -0.29 -0.01
CA ASP A 79 19.75 -0.19 1.05
C ASP A 79 18.75 0.93 0.80
N VAL A 80 19.21 2.08 0.28
CA VAL A 80 18.31 3.17 -0.12
C VAL A 80 17.38 2.72 -1.26
N LYS A 81 17.91 2.05 -2.29
CA LYS A 81 17.10 1.48 -3.40
C LYS A 81 16.06 0.48 -2.89
N GLU A 82 16.47 -0.42 -2.00
CA GLU A 82 15.55 -1.36 -1.39
C GLU A 82 14.43 -0.63 -0.62
N GLY A 83 14.79 0.39 0.16
CA GLY A 83 13.84 1.23 0.86
C GLY A 83 12.85 1.95 -0.06
N ILE A 84 13.29 2.41 -1.23
CA ILE A 84 12.43 3.01 -2.25
C ILE A 84 11.43 1.99 -2.79
N ILE A 85 11.85 0.75 -3.09
CA ILE A 85 10.95 -0.31 -3.56
C ILE A 85 9.84 -0.56 -2.53
N PHE A 86 10.17 -0.70 -1.25
CA PHE A 86 9.18 -0.83 -0.19
C PHE A 86 8.28 0.40 -0.07
N GLY A 87 8.86 1.60 -0.19
CA GLY A 87 8.12 2.85 -0.16
C GLY A 87 7.09 2.96 -1.30
N GLU A 88 7.45 2.57 -2.51
CA GLU A 88 6.53 2.56 -3.66
C GLU A 88 5.40 1.53 -3.48
N ALA A 89 5.69 0.33 -2.96
CA ALA A 89 4.68 -0.66 -2.64
C ALA A 89 3.68 -0.14 -1.58
N MET A 90 4.18 0.59 -0.57
CA MET A 90 3.33 1.23 0.44
C MET A 90 2.49 2.36 -0.15
N LYS A 91 3.03 3.19 -1.05
CA LYS A 91 2.28 4.23 -1.77
C LYS A 91 1.16 3.59 -2.61
N PHE A 92 1.49 2.58 -3.40
CA PHE A 92 0.52 1.83 -4.21
C PHE A 92 -0.63 1.26 -3.35
N THR A 93 -0.30 0.62 -2.22
CA THR A 93 -1.30 0.13 -1.26
C THR A 93 -2.20 1.25 -0.76
N ARG A 94 -1.61 2.37 -0.34
CA ARG A 94 -2.34 3.54 0.20
C ARG A 94 -3.19 4.22 -0.86
N ASP A 95 -2.74 4.27 -2.11
CA ASP A 95 -3.52 4.82 -3.23
C ASP A 95 -4.80 4.01 -3.48
N LEU A 96 -4.71 2.68 -3.41
CA LEU A 96 -5.88 1.81 -3.51
C LEU A 96 -6.84 2.02 -2.32
N ALA A 97 -6.32 1.97 -1.09
CA ALA A 97 -7.12 2.09 0.13
C ALA A 97 -7.76 3.49 0.28
N ASN A 98 -7.09 4.55 -0.16
CA ASN A 98 -7.63 5.91 -0.11
C ASN A 98 -8.62 6.23 -1.25
N SER A 99 -8.61 5.44 -2.32
CA SER A 99 -9.50 5.66 -3.46
C SER A 99 -10.96 5.54 -3.05
N PRO A 100 -11.85 6.43 -3.55
CA PRO A 100 -13.28 6.28 -3.35
C PRO A 100 -13.77 4.93 -3.87
N ALA A 101 -14.75 4.31 -3.21
CA ALA A 101 -15.27 2.99 -3.56
C ALA A 101 -15.82 2.90 -5.00
N GLN A 102 -16.37 4.00 -5.54
CA GLN A 102 -16.79 4.08 -6.94
C GLN A 102 -15.62 3.97 -7.95
N ILE A 103 -14.37 4.20 -7.48
CA ILE A 103 -13.14 4.08 -8.28
C ILE A 103 -12.46 2.74 -7.98
N ALA A 104 -12.29 2.39 -6.70
CA ALA A 104 -11.67 1.14 -6.25
C ALA A 104 -12.66 -0.04 -6.31
N THR A 105 -13.27 -0.27 -7.48
CA THR A 105 -14.19 -1.38 -7.73
C THR A 105 -13.44 -2.71 -7.82
N PRO A 106 -14.15 -3.88 -7.71
CA PRO A 106 -13.51 -5.19 -7.88
C PRO A 106 -12.75 -5.31 -9.20
N SER A 107 -13.28 -4.77 -10.29
CA SER A 107 -12.62 -4.76 -11.59
C SER A 107 -11.35 -3.89 -11.61
N LYS A 108 -11.32 -2.79 -10.86
CA LYS A 108 -10.11 -1.95 -10.74
C LYS A 108 -9.03 -2.61 -9.91
N LEU A 109 -9.39 -3.31 -8.83
CA LEU A 109 -8.43 -4.10 -8.05
C LEU A 109 -7.86 -5.25 -8.90
N ALA A 110 -8.70 -5.92 -9.68
CA ALA A 110 -8.26 -6.97 -10.62
C ALA A 110 -7.31 -6.41 -11.67
N GLN A 111 -7.60 -5.26 -12.25
CA GLN A 111 -6.71 -4.57 -13.19
C GLN A 111 -5.37 -4.19 -12.54
N ALA A 112 -5.40 -3.67 -11.30
CA ALA A 112 -4.20 -3.35 -10.55
C ALA A 112 -3.32 -4.59 -10.34
N ALA A 113 -3.93 -5.74 -9.98
CA ALA A 113 -3.23 -7.01 -9.84
C ALA A 113 -2.59 -7.49 -11.16
N GLN A 114 -3.32 -7.38 -12.27
CA GLN A 114 -2.83 -7.79 -13.60
C GLN A 114 -1.68 -6.92 -14.11
N ASN A 115 -1.60 -5.67 -13.66
CA ASN A 115 -0.52 -4.75 -14.02
C ASN A 115 0.79 -5.00 -13.25
N ILE A 116 0.78 -5.84 -12.21
CA ILE A 116 1.99 -6.21 -11.49
C ILE A 116 2.75 -7.25 -12.33
N GLY A 117 3.93 -6.87 -12.79
CA GLY A 117 4.78 -7.73 -13.62
C GLY A 117 5.40 -8.90 -12.84
N GLY A 118 5.90 -9.91 -13.57
CA GLY A 118 6.67 -11.02 -12.98
C GLY A 118 5.84 -12.08 -12.24
N LEU A 119 4.50 -12.01 -12.30
CA LEU A 119 3.59 -12.90 -11.59
C LEU A 119 2.66 -13.64 -12.54
N GLU A 120 2.27 -14.84 -12.14
CA GLU A 120 1.13 -15.55 -12.73
C GLU A 120 -0.15 -15.04 -12.05
N THR A 121 -0.92 -14.21 -12.76
CA THR A 121 -2.14 -13.59 -12.22
C THR A 121 -3.36 -14.12 -12.95
N LYS A 122 -4.29 -14.73 -12.20
CA LYS A 122 -5.59 -15.17 -12.67
C LYS A 122 -6.71 -14.43 -11.95
N VAL A 123 -7.62 -13.86 -12.70
CA VAL A 123 -8.83 -13.19 -12.21
C VAL A 123 -10.03 -14.03 -12.58
N PHE A 124 -10.76 -14.51 -11.58
CA PHE A 124 -11.98 -15.27 -11.77
C PHE A 124 -13.20 -14.36 -11.74
N ASP A 125 -14.06 -14.52 -12.70
CA ASP A 125 -15.32 -13.78 -12.77
C ASP A 125 -16.44 -14.46 -11.97
N LYS A 126 -17.63 -13.85 -11.96
CA LYS A 126 -18.79 -14.36 -11.23
C LYS A 126 -19.12 -15.80 -11.62
N SER A 127 -19.13 -16.13 -12.91
CA SER A 127 -19.50 -17.47 -13.39
C SER A 127 -18.47 -18.54 -12.98
N GLU A 128 -17.20 -18.17 -12.93
CA GLU A 128 -16.14 -19.08 -12.45
C GLU A 128 -16.23 -19.28 -10.93
N ILE A 129 -16.51 -18.21 -10.18
CA ILE A 129 -16.74 -18.24 -8.72
C ILE A 129 -17.95 -19.13 -8.38
N GLU A 130 -19.02 -19.05 -9.17
CA GLU A 130 -20.21 -19.92 -9.06
C GLU A 130 -19.83 -21.39 -9.27
N ARG A 131 -19.09 -21.69 -10.33
CA ARG A 131 -18.63 -23.07 -10.63
C ARG A 131 -17.71 -23.64 -9.53
N MET A 132 -16.97 -22.78 -8.83
CA MET A 132 -16.16 -23.18 -7.68
C MET A 132 -16.96 -23.41 -6.39
N GLY A 133 -18.27 -23.16 -6.40
CA GLY A 133 -19.14 -23.34 -5.23
C GLY A 133 -18.88 -22.34 -4.11
N MET A 134 -18.33 -21.16 -4.40
CA MET A 134 -17.97 -20.13 -3.39
C MET A 134 -19.20 -19.32 -2.98
N GLY A 135 -20.20 -19.98 -2.39
CA GLY A 135 -21.52 -19.38 -2.07
C GLY A 135 -21.44 -18.20 -1.12
N ALA A 136 -20.64 -18.28 -0.05
CA ALA A 136 -20.45 -17.17 0.88
C ALA A 136 -19.81 -15.93 0.21
N TYR A 137 -18.86 -16.15 -0.70
CA TYR A 137 -18.23 -15.08 -1.49
C TYR A 137 -19.28 -14.36 -2.38
N LEU A 138 -20.15 -15.15 -3.03
CA LEU A 138 -21.19 -14.62 -3.89
C LEU A 138 -22.29 -13.90 -3.10
N ALA A 139 -22.63 -14.40 -1.92
CA ALA A 139 -23.64 -13.79 -1.05
C ALA A 139 -23.30 -12.33 -0.72
N VAL A 140 -22.03 -12.03 -0.44
CA VAL A 140 -21.57 -10.67 -0.12
C VAL A 140 -21.72 -9.71 -1.31
N SER A 141 -21.67 -10.22 -2.53
CA SER A 141 -21.73 -9.39 -3.75
C SER A 141 -23.14 -9.19 -4.33
N GLN A 142 -24.15 -9.86 -3.80
CA GLN A 142 -25.49 -9.88 -4.40
C GLN A 142 -26.15 -8.50 -4.51
N GLY A 143 -25.91 -7.62 -3.54
CA GLY A 143 -26.45 -6.26 -3.53
C GLY A 143 -25.70 -5.25 -4.39
N SER A 144 -24.60 -5.66 -5.04
CA SER A 144 -23.73 -4.75 -5.82
C SER A 144 -24.06 -4.82 -7.31
N ALA A 145 -24.09 -3.65 -7.95
CA ALA A 145 -24.10 -3.56 -9.42
C ALA A 145 -22.72 -3.91 -10.03
N GLN A 146 -21.66 -3.92 -9.22
CA GLN A 146 -20.32 -4.28 -9.67
C GLN A 146 -20.12 -5.79 -9.55
N PRO A 147 -19.65 -6.48 -10.63
CA PRO A 147 -19.45 -7.92 -10.58
C PRO A 147 -18.28 -8.28 -9.64
N PRO A 148 -18.43 -9.35 -8.82
CA PRO A 148 -17.36 -9.82 -7.96
C PRO A 148 -16.17 -10.31 -8.79
N LYS A 149 -14.98 -10.19 -8.22
CA LYS A 149 -13.73 -10.72 -8.77
C LYS A 149 -12.96 -11.46 -7.68
N PHE A 150 -12.53 -12.69 -7.96
CA PHE A 150 -11.58 -13.41 -7.12
C PHE A 150 -10.21 -13.37 -7.82
N ILE A 151 -9.22 -12.79 -7.14
CA ILE A 151 -7.89 -12.53 -7.69
C ILE A 151 -6.92 -13.54 -7.08
N HIS A 152 -6.28 -14.34 -7.91
CA HIS A 152 -5.24 -15.27 -7.52
C HIS A 152 -3.93 -14.87 -8.20
N MET A 153 -2.91 -14.59 -7.40
CA MET A 153 -1.58 -14.21 -7.85
C MET A 153 -0.58 -15.24 -7.34
N LYS A 154 0.41 -15.58 -8.16
CA LYS A 154 1.44 -16.55 -7.81
C LYS A 154 2.80 -16.06 -8.24
N TYR A 155 3.72 -16.02 -7.29
CA TYR A 155 5.14 -15.91 -7.51
C TYR A 155 5.82 -17.25 -7.29
N THR A 156 6.68 -17.67 -8.22
CA THR A 156 7.44 -18.90 -8.07
C THR A 156 8.93 -18.58 -8.04
N GLY A 157 9.54 -18.73 -6.88
CA GLY A 157 10.99 -18.58 -6.70
C GLY A 157 11.79 -19.69 -7.39
N LYS A 158 13.10 -19.53 -7.51
CA LYS A 158 13.99 -20.45 -8.24
C LYS A 158 13.99 -21.90 -7.69
N ASN A 159 13.91 -22.08 -6.36
CA ASN A 159 13.90 -23.40 -5.71
C ASN A 159 12.89 -23.42 -4.56
N PRO A 160 11.58 -23.43 -4.82
CA PRO A 160 10.56 -23.30 -3.80
C PRO A 160 10.51 -24.55 -2.89
N LYS A 161 10.79 -24.38 -1.62
CA LYS A 161 10.69 -25.44 -0.62
C LYS A 161 9.37 -25.43 0.14
N LYS A 162 8.65 -24.28 0.12
CA LYS A 162 7.39 -24.07 0.84
C LYS A 162 6.44 -23.26 -0.04
N LYS A 163 5.15 -23.45 0.20
CA LYS A 163 4.09 -22.58 -0.34
C LYS A 163 3.56 -21.72 0.80
N ILE A 164 3.45 -20.43 0.57
CA ILE A 164 2.88 -19.46 1.51
C ILE A 164 1.69 -18.83 0.80
N ALA A 165 0.53 -18.82 1.46
CA ALA A 165 -0.64 -18.09 0.99
C ALA A 165 -0.84 -16.85 1.86
N ILE A 166 -0.99 -15.69 1.21
CA ILE A 166 -1.36 -14.44 1.85
C ILE A 166 -2.75 -14.08 1.33
N ILE A 167 -3.70 -13.90 2.25
CA ILE A 167 -5.10 -13.65 1.92
C ILE A 167 -5.48 -12.24 2.37
N GLY A 168 -6.06 -11.45 1.46
CA GLY A 168 -6.53 -10.11 1.73
C GLY A 168 -8.05 -9.99 1.52
N LYS A 169 -8.77 -9.47 2.51
CA LYS A 169 -10.17 -9.05 2.35
C LYS A 169 -10.25 -7.90 1.35
N GLY A 170 -11.12 -8.03 0.36
CA GLY A 170 -11.26 -7.09 -0.75
C GLY A 170 -12.67 -6.53 -0.90
N ILE A 171 -13.37 -6.27 0.19
CA ILE A 171 -14.70 -5.65 0.16
C ILE A 171 -14.54 -4.16 -0.17
N CYS A 172 -14.93 -3.77 -1.37
CA CYS A 172 -14.69 -2.40 -1.88
C CYS A 172 -15.47 -1.33 -1.12
N PHE A 173 -16.63 -1.67 -0.55
CA PHE A 173 -17.38 -0.84 0.39
C PHE A 173 -18.31 -1.71 1.22
N ASP A 174 -18.23 -1.65 2.53
CA ASP A 174 -19.09 -2.39 3.44
C ASP A 174 -20.15 -1.47 4.05
N SER A 175 -21.37 -1.53 3.53
CA SER A 175 -22.53 -0.80 4.08
C SER A 175 -23.20 -1.52 5.25
N GLY A 176 -22.82 -2.79 5.51
CA GLY A 176 -23.49 -3.67 6.48
C GLY A 176 -24.59 -4.54 5.85
N GLY A 177 -25.10 -4.21 4.67
CA GLY A 177 -26.20 -4.94 4.02
C GLY A 177 -27.57 -4.62 4.63
N LEU A 178 -28.42 -5.64 4.90
CA LEU A 178 -29.74 -5.45 5.52
C LEU A 178 -29.65 -4.89 6.94
N ASP A 179 -28.60 -5.26 7.68
CA ASP A 179 -28.21 -4.62 8.95
C ASP A 179 -27.24 -3.49 8.65
N ILE A 180 -27.80 -2.36 8.20
CA ILE A 180 -27.04 -1.23 7.70
C ILE A 180 -26.26 -0.55 8.80
N LYS A 181 -25.00 -0.23 8.54
CA LYS A 181 -24.13 0.46 9.50
C LYS A 181 -24.61 1.88 9.79
N PRO A 182 -24.49 2.36 11.05
CA PRO A 182 -24.63 3.78 11.36
C PRO A 182 -23.66 4.63 10.54
N ALA A 183 -24.03 5.87 10.23
CA ALA A 183 -23.21 6.77 9.42
C ALA A 183 -21.77 6.93 9.96
N SER A 184 -21.61 7.02 11.28
CA SER A 184 -20.30 7.14 11.94
C SER A 184 -19.36 5.93 11.70
N SER A 185 -19.96 4.72 11.58
CA SER A 185 -19.19 3.49 11.32
C SER A 185 -19.00 3.24 9.82
N MET A 186 -19.81 3.87 8.96
CA MET A 186 -19.78 3.68 7.52
C MET A 186 -18.77 4.59 6.80
N LEU A 187 -18.41 5.73 7.39
CA LEU A 187 -17.58 6.77 6.76
C LEU A 187 -16.26 6.25 6.21
N THR A 188 -15.63 5.28 6.88
CA THR A 188 -14.33 4.73 6.49
C THR A 188 -14.43 3.45 5.67
N MET A 189 -15.63 2.92 5.43
CA MET A 189 -15.83 1.60 4.82
C MET A 189 -15.37 1.47 3.36
N LYS A 190 -14.91 2.54 2.75
CA LYS A 190 -14.12 2.49 1.51
C LYS A 190 -12.78 1.78 1.69
N ASP A 191 -12.27 1.70 2.93
CA ASP A 191 -11.00 1.08 3.29
C ASP A 191 -11.12 -0.42 3.63
N ASP A 192 -12.33 -0.99 3.57
CA ASP A 192 -12.58 -2.40 3.89
C ASP A 192 -11.94 -3.39 2.89
N MET A 193 -11.32 -2.86 1.85
CA MET A 193 -10.47 -3.58 0.90
C MET A 193 -8.96 -3.41 1.17
N SER A 194 -8.57 -2.74 2.24
CA SER A 194 -7.15 -2.42 2.51
C SER A 194 -6.28 -3.66 2.67
N ALA A 195 -6.83 -4.78 3.18
CA ALA A 195 -6.07 -6.02 3.28
C ALA A 195 -5.74 -6.60 1.88
N ALA A 196 -6.68 -6.53 0.93
CA ALA A 196 -6.38 -6.90 -0.47
C ALA A 196 -5.36 -5.94 -1.09
N ALA A 197 -5.48 -4.63 -0.85
CA ALA A 197 -4.49 -3.66 -1.30
C ALA A 197 -3.09 -3.94 -0.71
N CYS A 198 -2.98 -4.35 0.56
CA CYS A 198 -1.73 -4.78 1.17
C CYS A 198 -1.14 -6.01 0.48
N VAL A 199 -1.98 -7.01 0.15
CA VAL A 199 -1.51 -8.19 -0.61
C VAL A 199 -0.98 -7.78 -1.97
N LEU A 200 -1.68 -6.89 -2.69
CA LEU A 200 -1.18 -6.35 -3.96
C LEU A 200 0.15 -5.61 -3.80
N GLY A 201 0.30 -4.80 -2.74
CA GLY A 201 1.55 -4.12 -2.41
C GLY A 201 2.69 -5.09 -2.12
N VAL A 202 2.44 -6.16 -1.34
CA VAL A 202 3.44 -7.21 -1.08
C VAL A 202 3.84 -7.93 -2.36
N MET A 203 2.90 -8.20 -3.25
CA MET A 203 3.16 -8.89 -4.51
C MET A 203 3.82 -8.00 -5.57
N SER A 204 3.90 -6.67 -5.35
CA SER A 204 4.57 -5.73 -6.25
C SER A 204 6.06 -5.53 -5.96
N ILE A 205 6.57 -6.10 -4.86
CA ILE A 205 7.99 -6.10 -4.46
C ILE A 205 8.71 -7.29 -5.12
#